data_5da0dee3108d32b88dcf85fb4abff6c7
#
_entry.id   5da0dee3108d32b88dcf85fb4abff6c7
#
_cell.length_a   1.000
_cell.length_b   1.000
_cell.length_c   1.000
_cell.angle_alpha   90.00
_cell.angle_beta   90.00
_cell.angle_gamma   90.00
#
_symmetry.space_group_name_H-M   'P 1'
#
loop_
_entity.id
_entity.type
_entity.pdbx_description
1 polymer ?
#
loop_
_entity_poly.entity_id
_entity_poly.type
_entity_poly.pdbx_seq_one_letter_code
_entity_poly.pdbx_strand_id
1 'polypeptide(L)'
;RDFHADNIMVKNKTLGIIDSQDAIKGNLLYDVASLVDDVRIKTNNNFKTSLLKYYLTKTKKIKEKEYVMAKQDLSILSIQRNLKILGIFVRLYKRDGKINYLKFLPHTWKLIELRMNNEIFNNLKKLLDYAVPKKNRNKMNFNAN
;
A
#
# COMPACT_ATOMS: atom_id res chain seq x y z
N ARG A 1 10.73 4.85 5.05
CA ARG A 1 9.41 4.33 5.48
C ARG A 1 8.24 4.98 4.76
N ASP A 2 8.32 6.22 4.40
CA ASP A 2 7.22 6.98 3.80
C ASP A 2 7.50 7.34 2.33
N PHE A 3 8.02 6.38 1.57
CA PHE A 3 8.24 6.52 0.14
C PHE A 3 6.91 6.39 -0.61
N HIS A 4 6.18 7.49 -0.67
CA HIS A 4 4.91 7.60 -1.38
C HIS A 4 4.88 8.86 -2.26
N ALA A 5 3.88 8.98 -3.12
CA ALA A 5 3.86 9.99 -4.16
C ALA A 5 3.91 11.44 -3.63
N ASP A 6 3.30 11.75 -2.47
CA ASP A 6 3.33 13.09 -1.90
C ASP A 6 4.74 13.52 -1.45
N ASN A 7 5.66 12.55 -1.25
CA ASN A 7 7.05 12.80 -0.88
C ASN A 7 8.00 12.80 -2.09
N ILE A 8 7.46 12.78 -3.31
CA ILE A 8 8.22 12.87 -4.56
C ILE A 8 7.92 14.21 -5.22
N MET A 9 8.94 15.06 -5.27
CA MET A 9 8.88 16.38 -5.91
C MET A 9 9.43 16.33 -7.33
N VAL A 10 8.80 17.07 -8.23
CA VAL A 10 9.26 17.21 -9.61
C VAL A 10 9.55 18.68 -9.89
N LYS A 11 10.81 18.99 -10.25
CA LYS A 11 11.23 20.33 -10.68
C LYS A 11 12.12 20.22 -11.90
N ASN A 12 11.76 20.89 -13.00
CA ASN A 12 12.56 20.91 -14.23
C ASN A 12 12.98 19.49 -14.71
N LYS A 13 12.05 18.54 -14.73
CA LYS A 13 12.28 17.12 -15.07
C LYS A 13 13.23 16.35 -14.12
N THR A 14 13.62 16.96 -13.00
CA THR A 14 14.42 16.30 -11.97
C THR A 14 13.49 15.85 -10.84
N LEU A 15 13.72 14.62 -10.37
CA LEU A 15 13.01 14.07 -9.21
C LEU A 15 13.78 14.36 -7.93
N GLY A 16 13.09 14.87 -6.93
CA GLY A 16 13.59 15.01 -5.56
C GLY A 16 12.74 14.18 -4.61
N ILE A 17 13.36 13.57 -3.62
CA ILE A 17 12.69 12.84 -2.54
C ILE A 17 12.83 13.65 -1.28
N ILE A 18 11.72 13.89 -0.60
CA ILE A 18 11.66 14.59 0.69
C ILE A 18 11.25 13.60 1.79
N ASP A 19 11.35 14.01 3.05
CA ASP A 19 10.92 13.22 4.22
C ASP A 19 11.68 11.89 4.38
N SER A 20 13.01 11.94 4.18
CA SER A 20 13.88 10.75 4.24
C SER A 20 14.50 10.50 5.63
N GLN A 21 14.22 11.34 6.63
CA GLN A 21 14.84 11.29 7.98
C GLN A 21 14.52 10.00 8.75
N ASP A 22 13.40 9.34 8.43
CA ASP A 22 12.99 8.08 9.07
C ASP A 22 13.45 6.83 8.28
N ALA A 23 14.46 6.98 7.43
CA ALA A 23 15.00 5.86 6.66
C ALA A 23 15.59 4.79 7.57
N ILE A 24 15.23 3.53 7.30
CA ILE A 24 15.77 2.36 8.02
C ILE A 24 16.18 1.26 7.03
N LYS A 25 17.09 0.42 7.48
CA LYS A 25 17.42 -0.81 6.73
C LYS A 25 16.27 -1.81 6.83
N GLY A 26 15.73 -2.27 5.70
CA GLY A 26 14.59 -3.17 5.64
C GLY A 26 14.50 -3.95 4.34
N ASN A 27 13.35 -4.59 4.09
CA ASN A 27 13.10 -5.30 2.84
C ASN A 27 13.07 -4.31 1.66
N LEU A 28 13.80 -4.65 0.60
CA LEU A 28 13.94 -3.82 -0.61
C LEU A 28 12.61 -3.51 -1.32
N LEU A 29 11.61 -4.36 -1.14
CA LEU A 29 10.28 -4.19 -1.74
C LEU A 29 9.35 -3.31 -0.91
N TYR A 30 9.74 -2.86 0.29
CA TYR A 30 8.86 -2.04 1.12
C TYR A 30 8.52 -0.70 0.46
N ASP A 31 9.51 -0.03 -0.10
CA ASP A 31 9.30 1.25 -0.79
C ASP A 31 8.55 1.06 -2.11
N VAL A 32 8.80 -0.05 -2.81
CA VAL A 32 8.01 -0.42 -4.01
C VAL A 32 6.54 -0.64 -3.63
N ALA A 33 6.26 -1.38 -2.54
CA ALA A 33 4.90 -1.57 -2.04
C ALA A 33 4.24 -0.24 -1.66
N SER A 34 5.00 0.67 -1.05
CA SER A 34 4.52 2.00 -0.67
C SER A 34 4.10 2.84 -1.87
N LEU A 35 4.82 2.73 -2.99
CA LEU A 35 4.55 3.48 -4.21
C LEU A 35 3.44 2.85 -5.06
N VAL A 36 3.50 1.52 -5.29
CA VAL A 36 2.52 0.86 -6.18
C VAL A 36 1.13 0.74 -5.56
N ASP A 37 1.05 0.66 -4.24
CA ASP A 37 -0.19 0.55 -3.48
C ASP A 37 -0.39 1.78 -2.57
N ASP A 38 -0.02 2.95 -3.09
CA ASP A 38 -0.33 4.22 -2.44
C ASP A 38 -1.84 4.43 -2.36
N VAL A 39 -2.32 4.65 -1.14
CA VAL A 39 -3.75 4.82 -0.84
C VAL A 39 -4.35 6.12 -1.38
N ARG A 40 -3.51 7.09 -1.73
CA ARG A 40 -3.89 8.41 -2.25
C ARG A 40 -4.05 8.41 -3.77
N ILE A 41 -3.33 7.50 -4.47
CA ILE A 41 -3.28 7.44 -5.92
C ILE A 41 -3.83 6.11 -6.42
N LYS A 42 -4.83 6.20 -7.29
CA LYS A 42 -5.37 5.00 -7.95
C LYS A 42 -4.50 4.63 -9.14
N THR A 43 -3.83 3.49 -9.06
CA THR A 43 -3.06 2.91 -10.14
C THR A 43 -3.70 1.62 -10.64
N ASN A 44 -3.58 1.32 -11.94
CA ASN A 44 -4.08 0.06 -12.49
C ASN A 44 -3.08 -1.09 -12.28
N ASN A 45 -3.56 -2.33 -12.41
CA ASN A 45 -2.75 -3.52 -12.17
C ASN A 45 -1.61 -3.69 -13.18
N ASN A 46 -1.78 -3.25 -14.42
CA ASN A 46 -0.72 -3.30 -15.42
C ASN A 46 0.46 -2.41 -15.03
N PHE A 47 0.17 -1.19 -14.57
CA PHE A 47 1.19 -0.28 -14.06
C PHE A 47 1.93 -0.88 -12.86
N LYS A 48 1.21 -1.43 -11.87
CA LYS A 48 1.80 -2.07 -10.69
C LYS A 48 2.74 -3.22 -11.06
N THR A 49 2.31 -4.07 -12.00
CA THR A 49 3.09 -5.21 -12.49
C THR A 49 4.32 -4.74 -13.27
N SER A 50 4.18 -3.75 -14.13
CA SER A 50 5.28 -3.21 -14.92
C SER A 50 6.33 -2.54 -14.04
N LEU A 51 5.91 -1.79 -13.03
CA LEU A 51 6.82 -1.14 -12.09
C LEU A 51 7.60 -2.15 -11.26
N LEU A 52 6.95 -3.20 -10.75
CA LEU A 52 7.64 -4.28 -10.06
C LEU A 52 8.68 -4.95 -10.97
N LYS A 53 8.29 -5.33 -12.20
CA LYS A 53 9.21 -5.92 -13.17
C LYS A 53 10.41 -5.01 -13.45
N TYR A 54 10.15 -3.72 -13.69
CA TYR A 54 11.20 -2.73 -13.94
C TYR A 54 12.17 -2.63 -12.76
N TYR A 55 11.65 -2.50 -11.54
CA TYR A 55 12.47 -2.43 -10.33
C TYR A 55 13.36 -3.67 -10.18
N LEU A 56 12.78 -4.84 -10.32
CA LEU A 56 13.49 -6.09 -10.18
C LEU A 56 14.57 -6.27 -11.28
N THR A 57 14.28 -5.87 -12.52
CA THR A 57 15.26 -5.91 -13.62
C THR A 57 16.44 -4.97 -13.38
N LYS A 58 16.20 -3.81 -12.77
CA LYS A 58 17.26 -2.83 -12.47
C LYS A 58 18.10 -3.18 -11.26
N THR A 59 17.52 -3.84 -10.24
CA THR A 59 18.20 -4.14 -8.97
C THR A 59 18.83 -5.52 -8.93
N LYS A 60 18.32 -6.50 -9.68
CA LYS A 60 18.82 -7.87 -9.73
C LYS A 60 18.55 -8.48 -11.12
N LYS A 61 19.45 -9.35 -11.60
CA LYS A 61 19.14 -10.25 -12.72
C LYS A 61 18.24 -11.37 -12.19
N ILE A 62 16.93 -11.26 -12.42
CA ILE A 62 15.94 -12.12 -11.76
C ILE A 62 15.59 -13.32 -12.62
N LYS A 63 15.69 -14.52 -12.03
CA LYS A 63 15.08 -15.74 -12.53
C LYS A 63 13.59 -15.74 -12.23
N GLU A 64 12.81 -16.50 -13.02
CA GLU A 64 11.36 -16.57 -12.88
C GLU A 64 10.88 -16.94 -11.45
N LYS A 65 11.58 -17.89 -10.81
CA LYS A 65 11.29 -18.28 -9.41
C LYS A 65 11.43 -17.10 -8.43
N GLU A 66 12.44 -16.27 -8.62
CA GLU A 66 12.66 -15.09 -7.78
C GLU A 66 11.58 -14.02 -8.00
N TYR A 67 11.04 -13.93 -9.22
CA TYR A 67 9.91 -13.03 -9.51
C TYR A 67 8.64 -13.44 -8.75
N VAL A 68 8.33 -14.75 -8.70
CA VAL A 68 7.19 -15.27 -7.94
C VAL A 68 7.33 -14.96 -6.46
N MET A 69 8.53 -15.18 -5.88
CA MET A 69 8.82 -14.85 -4.48
C MET A 69 8.70 -13.35 -4.22
N ALA A 70 9.27 -12.52 -5.08
CA ALA A 70 9.19 -11.06 -4.94
C ALA A 70 7.72 -10.56 -5.01
N LYS A 71 6.89 -11.18 -5.83
CA LYS A 71 5.46 -10.88 -5.91
C LYS A 71 4.71 -11.24 -4.62
N GLN A 72 5.09 -12.34 -3.98
CA GLN A 72 4.54 -12.75 -2.69
C GLN A 72 4.99 -11.80 -1.58
N ASP A 73 6.28 -11.48 -1.50
CA ASP A 73 6.84 -10.52 -0.54
C ASP A 73 6.19 -9.14 -0.69
N LEU A 74 6.03 -8.66 -1.93
CA LEU A 74 5.32 -7.41 -2.20
C LEU A 74 3.89 -7.45 -1.64
N SER A 75 3.18 -8.57 -1.78
CA SER A 75 1.82 -8.73 -1.27
C SER A 75 1.78 -8.68 0.25
N ILE A 76 2.71 -9.36 0.93
CA ILE A 76 2.83 -9.34 2.39
C ILE A 76 3.09 -7.92 2.89
N LEU A 77 4.08 -7.24 2.32
CA LEU A 77 4.47 -5.88 2.70
C LEU A 77 3.36 -4.87 2.45
N SER A 78 2.68 -4.98 1.31
CA SER A 78 1.54 -4.11 0.97
C SER A 78 0.37 -4.28 1.94
N ILE A 79 -0.01 -5.53 2.26
CA ILE A 79 -1.08 -5.80 3.22
C ILE A 79 -0.71 -5.24 4.59
N GLN A 80 0.49 -5.54 5.09
CA GLN A 80 0.96 -5.07 6.39
C GLN A 80 0.96 -3.54 6.47
N ARG A 81 1.48 -2.87 5.44
CA ARG A 81 1.51 -1.41 5.34
C ARG A 81 0.09 -0.83 5.32
N ASN A 82 -0.78 -1.37 4.49
CA ASN A 82 -2.14 -0.84 4.34
C ASN A 82 -3.01 -1.09 5.57
N LEU A 83 -2.84 -2.19 6.30
CA LEU A 83 -3.47 -2.40 7.62
C LEU A 83 -2.99 -1.35 8.64
N LYS A 84 -1.68 -1.05 8.67
CA LYS A 84 -1.13 0.05 9.49
C LYS A 84 -1.78 1.39 9.13
N ILE A 85 -1.92 1.69 7.84
CA ILE A 85 -2.52 2.95 7.35
C ILE A 85 -3.99 3.07 7.77
N LEU A 86 -4.79 2.00 7.68
CA LEU A 86 -6.16 2.00 8.20
C LEU A 86 -6.21 2.45 9.66
N GLY A 87 -5.34 1.86 10.50
CA GLY A 87 -5.25 2.25 11.91
C GLY A 87 -4.83 3.69 12.12
N ILE A 88 -3.85 4.19 11.33
CA ILE A 88 -3.40 5.58 11.39
C ILE A 88 -4.55 6.54 11.01
N PHE A 89 -5.28 6.30 9.93
CA PHE A 89 -6.35 7.18 9.48
C PHE A 89 -7.51 7.27 10.48
N VAL A 90 -7.91 6.12 11.06
CA VAL A 90 -8.91 6.10 12.14
C VAL A 90 -8.41 6.83 13.38
N ARG A 91 -7.13 6.67 13.76
CA ARG A 91 -6.54 7.39 14.89
C ARG A 91 -6.50 8.90 14.64
N LEU A 92 -6.07 9.35 13.46
CA LEU A 92 -6.05 10.77 13.09
C LEU A 92 -7.45 11.40 13.16
N TYR A 93 -8.47 10.65 12.75
CA TYR A 93 -9.84 11.11 12.90
C TYR A 93 -10.26 11.19 14.36
N LYS A 94 -10.10 10.11 15.13
CA LYS A 94 -10.59 10.04 16.52
C LYS A 94 -9.84 10.96 17.48
N ARG A 95 -8.53 11.08 17.32
CA ARG A 95 -7.68 11.86 18.22
C ARG A 95 -7.58 13.33 17.79
N ASP A 96 -7.41 13.55 16.48
CA ASP A 96 -7.02 14.87 15.95
C ASP A 96 -8.14 15.53 15.13
N GLY A 97 -9.33 14.92 15.04
CA GLY A 97 -10.48 15.45 14.28
C GLY A 97 -10.26 15.51 12.75
N LYS A 98 -9.21 14.86 12.23
CA LYS A 98 -8.82 14.94 10.82
C LYS A 98 -9.71 14.06 9.92
N ILE A 99 -10.93 14.48 9.65
CA ILE A 99 -11.95 13.75 8.87
C ILE A 99 -11.49 13.43 7.44
N ASN A 100 -10.65 14.28 6.83
CA ASN A 100 -10.21 14.15 5.44
C ASN A 100 -9.49 12.83 5.12
N TYR A 101 -8.94 12.14 6.11
CA TYR A 101 -8.28 10.85 5.92
C TYR A 101 -9.25 9.69 5.75
N LEU A 102 -10.50 9.83 6.22
CA LEU A 102 -11.49 8.76 6.15
C LEU A 102 -11.89 8.41 4.71
N LYS A 103 -11.81 9.37 3.78
CA LYS A 103 -12.09 9.15 2.35
C LYS A 103 -11.19 8.10 1.69
N PHE A 104 -10.01 7.83 2.28
CA PHE A 104 -9.08 6.83 1.76
C PHE A 104 -9.35 5.40 2.24
N LEU A 105 -10.16 5.22 3.30
CA LEU A 105 -10.42 3.90 3.89
C LEU A 105 -10.97 2.87 2.87
N PRO A 106 -11.99 3.20 2.04
CA PRO A 106 -12.53 2.24 1.07
C PRO A 106 -11.47 1.80 0.05
N HIS A 107 -10.63 2.73 -0.42
CA HIS A 107 -9.56 2.38 -1.36
C HIS A 107 -8.47 1.54 -0.70
N THR A 108 -8.10 1.87 0.53
CA THR A 108 -7.13 1.08 1.31
C THR A 108 -7.59 -0.37 1.49
N TRP A 109 -8.88 -0.59 1.78
CA TRP A 109 -9.46 -1.93 1.84
C TRP A 109 -9.36 -2.68 0.50
N LYS A 110 -9.66 -2.01 -0.61
CA LYS A 110 -9.51 -2.61 -1.96
C LYS A 110 -8.08 -3.03 -2.26
N LEU A 111 -7.09 -2.25 -1.83
CA LEU A 111 -5.67 -2.61 -2.00
C LEU A 111 -5.30 -3.85 -1.17
N ILE A 112 -5.78 -3.95 0.06
CA ILE A 112 -5.58 -5.13 0.92
C ILE A 112 -6.21 -6.36 0.25
N GLU A 113 -7.46 -6.27 -0.19
CA GLU A 113 -8.18 -7.37 -0.84
C GLU A 113 -7.51 -7.81 -2.15
N LEU A 114 -6.99 -6.85 -2.94
CA LEU A 114 -6.23 -7.12 -4.16
C LEU A 114 -5.00 -8.00 -3.92
N ARG A 115 -4.36 -7.86 -2.75
CA ARG A 115 -3.13 -8.60 -2.41
C ARG A 115 -3.38 -9.94 -1.72
N MET A 116 -4.60 -10.18 -1.21
CA MET A 116 -4.94 -11.40 -0.48
C MET A 116 -5.39 -12.58 -1.38
N ASN A 117 -4.78 -12.72 -2.58
CA ASN A 117 -5.17 -13.79 -3.52
C ASN A 117 -4.42 -15.12 -3.31
N ASN A 118 -3.42 -15.16 -2.42
CA ASN A 118 -2.66 -16.36 -2.11
C ASN A 118 -3.21 -17.05 -0.86
N GLU A 119 -3.15 -18.38 -0.83
CA GLU A 119 -3.64 -19.22 0.27
C GLU A 119 -2.99 -18.91 1.63
N ILE A 120 -1.73 -18.42 1.63
CA ILE A 120 -1.05 -17.99 2.86
C ILE A 120 -1.85 -16.94 3.65
N PHE A 121 -2.75 -16.21 2.99
CA PHE A 121 -3.58 -15.18 3.61
C PHE A 121 -4.95 -15.67 4.08
N ASN A 122 -5.30 -16.95 3.93
CA ASN A 122 -6.63 -17.47 4.25
C ASN A 122 -7.05 -17.21 5.70
N ASN A 123 -6.15 -17.39 6.66
CA ASN A 123 -6.43 -17.14 8.06
C ASN A 123 -6.59 -15.62 8.34
N LEU A 124 -5.72 -14.80 7.77
CA LEU A 124 -5.84 -13.35 7.88
C LEU A 124 -7.15 -12.85 7.26
N LYS A 125 -7.53 -13.40 6.11
CA LYS A 125 -8.78 -13.06 5.43
C LYS A 125 -10.00 -13.38 6.29
N LYS A 126 -10.06 -14.57 6.90
CA LYS A 126 -11.12 -14.95 7.84
C LYS A 126 -11.20 -13.99 9.03
N LEU A 127 -10.04 -13.65 9.62
CA LEU A 127 -9.97 -12.70 10.73
C LEU A 127 -10.50 -11.32 10.34
N LEU A 128 -10.07 -10.81 9.19
CA LEU A 128 -10.49 -9.49 8.70
C LEU A 128 -11.98 -9.47 8.31
N ASP A 129 -12.50 -10.55 7.73
CA ASP A 129 -13.92 -10.67 7.38
C ASP A 129 -14.81 -10.74 8.62
N TYR A 130 -14.32 -11.36 9.71
CA TYR A 130 -14.98 -11.35 11.01
C TYR A 130 -14.94 -9.98 11.68
N ALA A 131 -13.75 -9.37 11.78
CA ALA A 131 -13.56 -8.09 12.49
C ALA A 131 -14.20 -6.90 11.75
N VAL A 132 -14.11 -6.87 10.43
CA VAL A 132 -14.68 -5.81 9.58
C VAL A 132 -15.36 -6.46 8.37
N PRO A 133 -16.65 -6.80 8.45
CA PRO A 133 -17.39 -7.41 7.36
C PRO A 133 -17.31 -6.60 6.06
N LYS A 134 -17.23 -7.28 4.91
CA LYS A 134 -17.07 -6.63 3.59
C LYS A 134 -18.09 -5.53 3.31
N LYS A 135 -19.35 -5.74 3.74
CA LYS A 135 -20.41 -4.74 3.59
C LYS A 135 -20.09 -3.40 4.26
N ASN A 136 -19.27 -3.42 5.31
CA ASN A 136 -18.87 -2.22 6.06
C ASN A 136 -17.67 -1.52 5.43
N ARG A 137 -16.77 -2.25 4.75
CA ARG A 137 -15.55 -1.69 4.13
C ARG A 137 -15.86 -0.68 3.02
N ASN A 138 -16.97 -0.88 2.29
CA ASN A 138 -17.39 -0.03 1.18
C ASN A 138 -18.37 1.09 1.60
N LYS A 139 -19.01 0.96 2.77
CA LYS A 139 -20.00 1.93 3.28
C LYS A 139 -19.39 3.10 4.05
N MET A 140 -18.07 3.17 4.17
CA MET A 140 -17.39 4.30 4.81
C MET A 140 -17.39 5.55 3.91
N ASN A 141 -18.53 5.83 3.26
CA ASN A 141 -18.81 7.15 2.71
C ASN A 141 -19.15 8.07 3.90
N PHE A 142 -18.13 8.63 4.48
CA PHE A 142 -18.29 9.76 5.36
C PHE A 142 -18.63 10.95 4.48
N ASN A 143 -19.94 11.17 4.26
CA ASN A 143 -20.40 12.45 3.81
C ASN A 143 -20.00 13.45 4.91
N ALA A 144 -18.97 14.24 4.65
CA ALA A 144 -18.71 15.43 5.42
C ALA A 144 -19.86 16.41 5.08
N ASN A 145 -20.91 16.43 5.93
CA ASN A 145 -21.78 17.57 6.02
C ASN A 145 -21.04 18.70 6.70
#